data_8efce9659f6caeccac7f88c9c933f2e6
#
_entry.id   8efce9659f6caeccac7f88c9c933f2e6
#
_cell.length_a   1.000
_cell.length_b   1.000
_cell.length_c   1.000
_cell.angle_alpha   90.00
_cell.angle_beta   90.00
_cell.angle_gamma   90.00
#
_symmetry.space_group_name_H-M   'P 1'
#
loop_
_entity.id
_entity.type
_entity.pdbx_description
1 polymer ?
#
loop_
_entity_poly.entity_id
_entity_poly.type
_entity_poly.pdbx_seq_one_letter_code
_entity_poly.pdbx_strand_id
1 'polypeptide(L)'
;IKTFAQKHNLDALLGFETEDFTDSWVYTHGSQYPGYKNEIANAGETSSNSNRDKSRLTSFLGRVNYNFDNTYYAGVSYRRDGSSRLSRDNRWGNFWSISGSWRFMQESFLESIKNVITDGKLRLSYGVNGTQPSTFYSYMINMYRAGQIYNGQSGMGVIGIGSPDLKWEKNKAFNLGLDLTFWDRLSLTLDYYTRKTNDLLMNKRISYVPGYYDPISFAPTTLQNVGSLENKGVEISLSSTNMQTQDLIWTTTFNIGHNKNKLVKLDGIQTDEIDGALIHRVGEPYYSYYMFEYAGVDPKTG
;
A
#
# COMPACT_ATOMS: atom_id res chain seq x y z
N ILE A 1 8.61 -10.76 -28.19
CA ILE A 1 7.32 -10.58 -28.92
C ILE A 1 7.40 -11.42 -30.19
N LYS A 2 6.42 -12.29 -30.39
CA LYS A 2 6.25 -13.00 -31.64
C LYS A 2 4.93 -12.62 -32.28
N THR A 3 4.96 -12.25 -33.57
CA THR A 3 3.77 -12.00 -34.40
C THR A 3 3.51 -13.23 -35.22
N PHE A 4 2.29 -13.78 -35.16
CA PHE A 4 1.84 -14.90 -35.95
C PHE A 4 0.72 -14.42 -36.89
N ALA A 5 0.75 -14.86 -38.14
CA ALA A 5 -0.29 -14.57 -39.14
C ALA A 5 -0.69 -13.07 -39.19
N GLN A 6 0.26 -12.16 -39.04
CA GLN A 6 0.13 -10.68 -39.07
C GLN A 6 -0.85 -10.05 -38.05
N LYS A 7 -1.76 -10.83 -37.47
CA LYS A 7 -2.82 -10.33 -36.56
C LYS A 7 -2.63 -10.75 -35.09
N HIS A 8 -1.86 -11.78 -34.82
CA HIS A 8 -1.67 -12.34 -33.49
C HIS A 8 -0.32 -11.90 -32.93
N ASN A 9 -0.33 -11.14 -31.87
CA ASN A 9 0.88 -10.73 -31.17
C ASN A 9 0.89 -11.36 -29.77
N LEU A 10 1.96 -12.08 -29.44
CA LEU A 10 2.17 -12.71 -28.15
C LEU A 10 3.47 -12.19 -27.54
N ASP A 11 3.39 -11.72 -26.30
CA ASP A 11 4.52 -11.34 -25.46
C ASP A 11 4.50 -12.20 -24.21
N ALA A 12 5.62 -12.86 -23.92
CA ALA A 12 5.76 -13.67 -22.71
C ALA A 12 7.05 -13.32 -21.98
N LEU A 13 6.96 -13.22 -20.67
CA LEU A 13 8.07 -12.96 -19.76
C LEU A 13 8.08 -14.02 -18.66
N LEU A 14 9.26 -14.57 -18.36
CA LEU A 14 9.54 -15.33 -17.16
C LEU A 14 10.71 -14.65 -16.45
N GLY A 15 10.63 -14.53 -15.14
CA GLY A 15 11.65 -13.85 -14.34
C GLY A 15 11.85 -14.47 -12.97
N PHE A 16 13.07 -14.32 -12.49
CA PHE A 16 13.48 -14.58 -11.13
C PHE A 16 14.14 -13.32 -10.59
N GLU A 17 13.80 -12.96 -9.37
CA GLU A 17 14.31 -11.76 -8.70
C GLU A 17 14.68 -12.11 -7.26
N THR A 18 15.78 -11.56 -6.78
CA THR A 18 16.10 -11.57 -5.36
C THR A 18 16.56 -10.18 -4.94
N GLU A 19 16.06 -9.72 -3.82
CA GLU A 19 16.37 -8.44 -3.22
C GLU A 19 16.90 -8.68 -1.80
N ASP A 20 18.10 -8.16 -1.51
CA ASP A 20 18.66 -8.11 -0.15
C ASP A 20 18.63 -6.66 0.32
N PHE A 21 17.88 -6.41 1.37
CA PHE A 21 17.75 -5.09 1.98
C PHE A 21 18.44 -5.08 3.35
N THR A 22 19.25 -4.06 3.59
CA THR A 22 19.88 -3.81 4.89
C THR A 22 19.58 -2.38 5.29
N ASP A 23 18.94 -2.21 6.44
CA ASP A 23 18.74 -0.93 7.11
C ASP A 23 19.68 -0.83 8.29
N SER A 24 20.42 0.29 8.38
CA SER A 24 21.30 0.55 9.51
C SER A 24 21.33 2.03 9.84
N TRP A 25 21.19 2.33 11.12
CA TRP A 25 21.25 3.70 11.60
C TRP A 25 22.10 3.80 12.86
N VAL A 26 22.66 4.98 13.05
CA VAL A 26 23.36 5.39 14.26
C VAL A 26 22.73 6.72 14.71
N TYR A 27 22.29 6.77 15.93
CA TYR A 27 21.80 7.98 16.58
C TYR A 27 22.79 8.37 17.67
N THR A 28 23.17 9.65 17.70
CA THR A 28 24.01 10.21 18.78
C THR A 28 23.36 11.49 19.29
N HIS A 29 23.25 11.59 20.59
CA HIS A 29 22.72 12.76 21.27
C HIS A 29 23.79 13.30 22.22
N GLY A 30 23.98 14.63 22.20
CA GLY A 30 24.83 15.33 23.13
C GLY A 30 24.05 16.35 23.95
N SER A 31 24.44 16.56 25.19
CA SER A 31 23.91 17.58 26.08
C SER A 31 25.03 18.27 26.87
N GLN A 32 24.70 19.32 27.63
CA GLN A 32 25.64 20.09 28.45
C GLN A 32 26.79 20.71 27.66
N TYR A 33 26.45 21.40 26.55
CA TYR A 33 27.46 22.06 25.72
C TYR A 33 28.02 23.32 26.39
N PRO A 34 29.37 23.51 26.37
CA PRO A 34 29.97 24.75 26.88
C PRO A 34 29.80 25.88 25.85
N GLY A 35 28.99 26.88 26.16
CA GLY A 35 28.78 28.06 25.31
C GLY A 35 27.99 27.76 24.03
N TYR A 36 28.48 28.29 22.91
CA TYR A 36 27.76 28.26 21.60
C TYR A 36 28.17 27.10 20.68
N LYS A 37 29.13 26.27 21.08
CA LYS A 37 29.60 25.12 20.29
C LYS A 37 28.77 23.88 20.63
N ASN A 38 27.98 23.43 19.64
CA ASN A 38 27.04 22.31 19.77
C ASN A 38 27.39 21.07 18.93
N GLU A 39 28.65 20.92 18.52
CA GLU A 39 29.16 19.68 17.94
C GLU A 39 29.25 18.59 19.03
N ILE A 40 28.89 17.36 18.67
CA ILE A 40 28.86 16.21 19.58
C ILE A 40 30.17 16.04 20.37
N ALA A 41 31.31 16.36 19.74
CA ALA A 41 32.64 16.29 20.37
C ALA A 41 32.81 17.25 21.57
N ASN A 42 31.99 18.30 21.69
CA ASN A 42 32.03 19.29 22.76
C ASN A 42 30.95 19.06 23.82
N ALA A 43 30.13 18.01 23.71
CA ALA A 43 29.10 17.70 24.68
C ALA A 43 29.70 17.20 26.00
N GLY A 44 29.19 17.70 27.13
CA GLY A 44 29.54 17.20 28.46
C GLY A 44 28.99 15.80 28.73
N GLU A 45 27.84 15.50 28.12
CA GLU A 45 27.25 14.16 28.13
C GLU A 45 26.89 13.73 26.72
N THR A 46 27.16 12.47 26.41
CA THR A 46 26.80 11.85 25.12
C THR A 46 26.07 10.54 25.33
N SER A 47 25.06 10.29 24.51
CA SER A 47 24.43 8.98 24.37
C SER A 47 24.39 8.58 22.91
N SER A 48 24.55 7.30 22.65
CA SER A 48 24.48 6.78 21.29
C SER A 48 23.68 5.48 21.24
N ASN A 49 22.97 5.28 20.15
CA ASN A 49 22.25 4.05 19.84
C ASN A 49 22.43 3.70 18.37
N SER A 50 22.35 2.42 18.05
CA SER A 50 22.47 1.96 16.67
C SER A 50 21.65 0.69 16.47
N ASN A 51 21.15 0.49 15.26
CA ASN A 51 20.51 -0.75 14.87
C ASN A 51 20.90 -1.16 13.45
N ARG A 52 20.76 -2.43 13.15
CA ARG A 52 20.92 -2.98 11.82
C ARG A 52 19.94 -4.11 11.59
N ASP A 53 19.03 -3.91 10.64
CA ASP A 53 18.02 -4.88 10.23
C ASP A 53 18.28 -5.34 8.80
N LYS A 54 17.91 -6.59 8.53
CA LYS A 54 18.05 -7.18 7.20
C LYS A 54 16.77 -7.89 6.79
N SER A 55 16.43 -7.78 5.52
CA SER A 55 15.38 -8.59 4.91
C SER A 55 15.77 -9.05 3.52
N ARG A 56 15.20 -10.17 3.11
CA ARG A 56 15.34 -10.73 1.76
C ARG A 56 13.97 -11.02 1.19
N LEU A 57 13.79 -10.63 -0.06
CA LEU A 57 12.65 -10.99 -0.88
C LEU A 57 13.14 -11.83 -2.06
N THR A 58 12.48 -12.95 -2.32
CA THR A 58 12.77 -13.81 -3.47
C THR A 58 11.49 -14.03 -4.24
N SER A 59 11.51 -13.85 -5.56
CA SER A 59 10.33 -13.80 -6.39
C SER A 59 10.50 -14.61 -7.68
N PHE A 60 9.46 -15.35 -8.03
CA PHE A 60 9.29 -15.97 -9.33
C PHE A 60 8.10 -15.33 -10.02
N LEU A 61 8.28 -14.87 -11.24
CA LEU A 61 7.23 -14.15 -11.95
C LEU A 61 7.08 -14.64 -13.39
N GLY A 62 5.86 -14.59 -13.88
CA GLY A 62 5.52 -14.86 -15.28
C GLY A 62 4.39 -13.94 -15.75
N ARG A 63 4.48 -13.50 -16.98
CA ARG A 63 3.45 -12.70 -17.64
C ARG A 63 3.30 -13.12 -19.09
N VAL A 64 2.06 -13.18 -19.52
CA VAL A 64 1.70 -13.38 -20.92
C VAL A 64 0.71 -12.29 -21.32
N ASN A 65 1.02 -11.58 -22.39
CA ASN A 65 0.12 -10.63 -23.04
C ASN A 65 -0.17 -11.12 -24.46
N TYR A 66 -1.42 -11.05 -24.82
CA TYR A 66 -1.91 -11.39 -26.14
C TYR A 66 -2.69 -10.23 -26.74
N ASN A 67 -2.47 -9.97 -28.00
CA ASN A 67 -3.18 -8.96 -28.78
C ASN A 67 -3.61 -9.58 -30.11
N PHE A 68 -4.88 -9.46 -30.42
CA PHE A 68 -5.46 -9.82 -31.68
C PHE A 68 -5.89 -8.59 -32.48
N ASP A 69 -5.29 -8.41 -33.66
CA ASP A 69 -5.60 -7.37 -34.65
C ASP A 69 -5.63 -5.92 -34.05
N ASN A 70 -4.83 -5.65 -33.03
CA ASN A 70 -4.83 -4.39 -32.27
C ASN A 70 -6.23 -3.98 -31.76
N THR A 71 -7.17 -4.88 -31.71
CA THR A 71 -8.57 -4.69 -31.30
C THR A 71 -8.83 -5.32 -29.93
N TYR A 72 -8.41 -6.58 -29.74
CA TYR A 72 -8.64 -7.34 -28.52
C TYR A 72 -7.33 -7.62 -27.80
N TYR A 73 -7.30 -7.33 -26.53
CA TYR A 73 -6.13 -7.53 -25.68
C TYR A 73 -6.49 -8.38 -24.47
N ALA A 74 -5.65 -9.33 -24.15
CA ALA A 74 -5.74 -10.13 -22.93
C ALA A 74 -4.37 -10.22 -22.27
N GLY A 75 -4.34 -10.15 -20.95
CA GLY A 75 -3.12 -10.27 -20.16
C GLY A 75 -3.34 -11.14 -18.95
N VAL A 76 -2.35 -11.97 -18.61
CA VAL A 76 -2.30 -12.76 -17.38
C VAL A 76 -0.92 -12.61 -16.77
N SER A 77 -0.88 -12.36 -15.48
CA SER A 77 0.37 -12.36 -14.71
C SER A 77 0.25 -13.24 -13.47
N TYR A 78 1.36 -13.82 -13.07
CA TYR A 78 1.50 -14.58 -11.84
C TYR A 78 2.85 -14.26 -11.20
N ARG A 79 2.84 -14.06 -9.87
CA ARG A 79 4.04 -13.82 -9.08
C ARG A 79 3.94 -14.60 -7.77
N ARG A 80 5.03 -15.27 -7.42
CA ARG A 80 5.19 -15.92 -6.13
C ARG A 80 6.36 -15.30 -5.38
N ASP A 81 6.08 -14.65 -4.26
CA ASP A 81 7.04 -13.90 -3.47
C ASP A 81 7.27 -14.56 -2.12
N GLY A 82 8.53 -14.70 -1.73
CA GLY A 82 8.94 -15.22 -0.42
C GLY A 82 9.71 -14.17 0.36
N SER A 83 9.14 -13.71 1.48
CA SER A 83 9.73 -12.68 2.33
C SER A 83 10.30 -13.24 3.62
N SER A 84 11.53 -12.83 3.97
CA SER A 84 12.13 -13.14 5.27
C SER A 84 11.53 -12.36 6.45
N ARG A 85 10.65 -11.39 6.19
CA ARG A 85 9.89 -10.67 7.22
C ARG A 85 8.75 -11.49 7.81
N LEU A 86 8.51 -12.68 7.25
CA LEU A 86 7.49 -13.62 7.67
C LEU A 86 8.11 -14.95 8.11
N SER A 87 7.41 -15.68 8.97
CA SER A 87 7.82 -17.02 9.42
C SER A 87 7.96 -17.98 8.25
N ARG A 88 8.68 -19.09 8.47
CA ARG A 88 8.94 -20.09 7.42
C ARG A 88 7.67 -20.60 6.75
N ASP A 89 6.60 -20.78 7.51
CA ASP A 89 5.34 -21.35 7.03
C ASP A 89 4.46 -20.35 6.28
N ASN A 90 4.62 -19.04 6.57
CA ASN A 90 3.81 -17.96 6.02
C ASN A 90 4.54 -17.05 5.03
N ARG A 91 5.82 -17.31 4.76
CA ARG A 91 6.67 -16.40 3.95
C ARG A 91 6.27 -16.28 2.49
N TRP A 92 5.61 -17.31 1.92
CA TRP A 92 5.29 -17.36 0.51
C TRP A 92 3.88 -16.84 0.23
N GLY A 93 3.78 -15.79 -0.58
CA GLY A 93 2.54 -15.25 -1.15
C GLY A 93 2.42 -15.61 -2.63
N ASN A 94 1.20 -15.85 -3.10
CA ASN A 94 0.88 -16.06 -4.50
C ASN A 94 -0.03 -14.93 -4.96
N PHE A 95 0.39 -14.22 -6.00
CA PHE A 95 -0.26 -13.03 -6.53
C PHE A 95 -0.47 -13.21 -8.03
N TRP A 96 -1.57 -12.71 -8.54
CA TRP A 96 -1.91 -12.89 -9.94
C TRP A 96 -2.86 -11.79 -10.41
N SER A 97 -2.87 -11.57 -11.71
CA SER A 97 -3.85 -10.69 -12.33
C SER A 97 -4.27 -11.21 -13.70
N ILE A 98 -5.49 -10.86 -14.06
CA ILE A 98 -6.00 -10.98 -15.42
C ILE A 98 -6.49 -9.63 -15.88
N SER A 99 -6.33 -9.35 -17.18
CA SER A 99 -6.84 -8.13 -17.79
C SER A 99 -7.33 -8.41 -19.20
N GLY A 100 -8.31 -7.62 -19.60
CA GLY A 100 -8.79 -7.61 -20.97
C GLY A 100 -9.10 -6.18 -21.41
N SER A 101 -8.90 -5.88 -22.68
CA SER A 101 -9.41 -4.64 -23.24
C SER A 101 -9.84 -4.82 -24.69
N TRP A 102 -10.83 -4.03 -25.07
CA TRP A 102 -11.43 -4.05 -26.40
C TRP A 102 -11.48 -2.63 -26.96
N ARG A 103 -10.78 -2.43 -28.09
CA ARG A 103 -10.86 -1.20 -28.88
C ARG A 103 -12.04 -1.30 -29.82
N PHE A 104 -13.23 -1.07 -29.30
CA PHE A 104 -14.48 -1.28 -30.02
C PHE A 104 -14.65 -0.35 -31.23
N MET A 105 -13.98 0.82 -31.26
CA MET A 105 -14.00 1.69 -32.43
C MET A 105 -13.23 1.14 -33.65
N GLN A 106 -12.49 0.02 -33.47
CA GLN A 106 -11.89 -0.69 -34.62
C GLN A 106 -12.91 -1.59 -35.36
N GLU A 107 -14.09 -1.80 -34.76
CA GLU A 107 -15.13 -2.64 -35.36
C GLU A 107 -15.85 -1.95 -36.52
N SER A 108 -16.14 -2.71 -37.57
CA SER A 108 -16.77 -2.19 -38.79
C SER A 108 -18.21 -1.70 -38.54
N PHE A 109 -18.94 -2.31 -37.60
CA PHE A 109 -20.32 -1.92 -37.32
C PHE A 109 -20.44 -0.53 -36.62
N LEU A 110 -19.33 0.04 -36.14
CA LEU A 110 -19.27 1.38 -35.52
C LEU A 110 -18.72 2.44 -36.49
N GLU A 111 -18.48 2.09 -37.75
CA GLU A 111 -17.88 3.00 -38.72
C GLU A 111 -18.68 4.30 -38.92
N SER A 112 -20.00 4.22 -38.82
CA SER A 112 -20.90 5.37 -38.98
C SER A 112 -20.70 6.47 -37.92
N ILE A 113 -20.17 6.14 -36.75
CA ILE A 113 -19.96 7.10 -35.63
C ILE A 113 -18.49 7.54 -35.50
N LYS A 114 -17.57 7.02 -36.29
CA LYS A 114 -16.14 7.38 -36.28
C LYS A 114 -15.87 8.87 -36.51
N ASN A 115 -16.77 9.55 -37.17
CA ASN A 115 -16.69 11.02 -37.37
C ASN A 115 -16.83 11.81 -36.04
N VAL A 116 -17.42 11.19 -35.02
CA VAL A 116 -17.62 11.81 -33.70
C VAL A 116 -16.69 11.17 -32.68
N ILE A 117 -16.72 9.84 -32.58
CA ILE A 117 -15.85 9.07 -31.67
C ILE A 117 -14.73 8.44 -32.49
N THR A 118 -13.54 9.01 -32.42
CA THR A 118 -12.40 8.61 -33.25
C THR A 118 -11.63 7.44 -32.64
N ASP A 119 -11.62 7.29 -31.32
CA ASP A 119 -11.13 6.10 -30.60
C ASP A 119 -12.01 5.78 -29.40
N GLY A 120 -12.13 4.48 -29.10
CA GLY A 120 -12.90 3.99 -27.97
C GLY A 120 -12.39 2.65 -27.49
N LYS A 121 -12.13 2.55 -26.18
CA LYS A 121 -11.55 1.36 -25.56
C LYS A 121 -12.23 1.06 -24.24
N LEU A 122 -12.71 -0.16 -24.07
CA LEU A 122 -13.18 -0.71 -22.81
C LEU A 122 -12.04 -1.51 -22.16
N ARG A 123 -11.81 -1.32 -20.86
CA ARG A 123 -10.77 -2.00 -20.08
C ARG A 123 -11.40 -2.68 -18.87
N LEU A 124 -10.94 -3.90 -18.60
CA LEU A 124 -11.35 -4.69 -17.46
C LEU A 124 -10.11 -5.34 -16.84
N SER A 125 -9.96 -5.26 -15.54
CA SER A 125 -8.90 -6.00 -14.84
C SER A 125 -9.36 -6.47 -13.47
N TYR A 126 -8.81 -7.61 -13.07
CA TYR A 126 -8.95 -8.14 -11.72
C TYR A 126 -7.63 -8.77 -11.30
N GLY A 127 -7.21 -8.52 -10.05
CA GLY A 127 -5.97 -9.08 -9.55
C GLY A 127 -5.90 -9.12 -8.04
N VAL A 128 -4.92 -9.87 -7.56
CA VAL A 128 -4.58 -10.01 -6.14
C VAL A 128 -3.12 -9.65 -5.97
N ASN A 129 -2.85 -8.59 -5.19
CA ASN A 129 -1.51 -8.15 -4.81
C ASN A 129 -1.28 -8.43 -3.33
N GLY A 130 -0.01 -8.56 -2.94
CA GLY A 130 0.40 -8.72 -1.55
C GLY A 130 1.14 -7.52 -1.00
N THR A 131 0.93 -7.24 0.29
CA THR A 131 1.75 -6.33 1.08
C THR A 131 2.42 -7.12 2.19
N GLN A 132 3.75 -7.06 2.28
CA GLN A 132 4.51 -7.66 3.37
C GLN A 132 4.54 -6.71 4.58
N PRO A 133 4.81 -7.21 5.81
CA PRO A 133 5.03 -6.34 6.97
C PRO A 133 6.15 -5.33 6.69
N SER A 134 5.94 -4.08 7.10
CA SER A 134 6.95 -3.02 7.00
C SER A 134 8.08 -3.23 8.01
N THR A 135 7.75 -3.82 9.16
CA THR A 135 8.67 -4.10 10.26
C THR A 135 9.48 -5.37 10.04
N PHE A 136 10.69 -5.41 10.59
CA PHE A 136 11.55 -6.57 10.57
C PHE A 136 11.24 -7.48 11.76
N TYR A 137 11.34 -8.80 11.56
CA TYR A 137 11.29 -9.82 12.62
C TYR A 137 10.02 -9.84 13.49
N SER A 138 8.93 -9.19 13.05
CA SER A 138 7.69 -9.12 13.84
C SER A 138 7.02 -10.47 14.13
N TYR A 139 7.43 -11.54 13.44
CA TYR A 139 6.99 -12.92 13.73
C TYR A 139 7.76 -13.56 14.87
N MET A 140 8.88 -12.94 15.34
CA MET A 140 9.74 -13.48 16.40
C MET A 140 9.53 -12.72 17.71
N ILE A 141 9.84 -13.38 18.83
CA ILE A 141 9.99 -12.67 20.11
C ILE A 141 11.30 -11.89 20.04
N ASN A 142 11.19 -10.58 20.16
CA ASN A 142 12.33 -9.69 20.14
C ASN A 142 12.91 -9.56 21.55
N MET A 143 14.20 -9.87 21.66
CA MET A 143 14.98 -9.70 22.89
C MET A 143 16.17 -8.80 22.58
N TYR A 144 16.36 -7.78 23.38
CA TYR A 144 17.55 -6.99 23.26
C TYR A 144 17.99 -6.37 24.57
N ARG A 145 19.20 -5.77 24.58
CA ARG A 145 19.79 -5.12 25.74
C ARG A 145 19.04 -3.83 26.05
N ALA A 146 18.10 -3.90 26.95
CA ALA A 146 17.22 -2.76 27.33
C ALA A 146 17.76 -2.01 28.56
N GLY A 147 19.07 -1.90 28.79
CA GLY A 147 19.60 -1.31 30.00
C GLY A 147 19.25 -2.07 31.27
N GLN A 148 18.77 -3.30 31.16
CA GLN A 148 18.47 -4.18 32.28
C GLN A 148 19.80 -4.57 32.96
N ILE A 149 20.01 -4.08 34.14
CA ILE A 149 21.21 -4.40 34.94
C ILE A 149 20.76 -5.30 36.09
N TYR A 150 21.29 -6.53 36.16
CA TYR A 150 21.13 -7.40 37.28
C TYR A 150 22.51 -7.70 37.88
N ASN A 151 22.68 -7.39 39.16
CA ASN A 151 23.94 -7.58 39.90
C ASN A 151 25.17 -6.97 39.15
N GLY A 152 25.02 -5.76 38.58
CA GLY A 152 26.07 -5.07 37.85
C GLY A 152 26.38 -5.61 36.45
N GLN A 153 25.64 -6.63 35.99
CA GLN A 153 25.81 -7.23 34.66
C GLN A 153 24.67 -6.81 33.74
N SER A 154 25.01 -6.57 32.46
CA SER A 154 24.03 -6.28 31.44
C SER A 154 23.15 -7.47 31.14
N GLY A 155 21.84 -7.34 31.30
CA GLY A 155 20.83 -8.34 30.94
C GLY A 155 20.18 -8.05 29.61
N MET A 156 19.40 -9.02 29.13
CA MET A 156 18.51 -8.90 27.99
C MET A 156 17.06 -8.98 28.45
N GLY A 157 16.22 -8.09 27.97
CA GLY A 157 14.78 -8.11 28.23
C GLY A 157 13.97 -8.36 26.97
N VAL A 158 12.76 -8.88 27.11
CA VAL A 158 11.79 -9.02 26.01
C VAL A 158 11.19 -7.62 25.75
N ILE A 159 11.31 -7.16 24.51
CA ILE A 159 10.78 -5.87 24.06
C ILE A 159 9.62 -6.01 23.06
N GLY A 160 9.30 -7.23 22.65
CA GLY A 160 8.19 -7.48 21.72
C GLY A 160 7.77 -8.94 21.72
N ILE A 161 6.46 -9.16 21.70
CA ILE A 161 5.87 -10.48 21.52
C ILE A 161 5.69 -10.68 20.01
N GLY A 162 6.32 -11.73 19.47
CA GLY A 162 6.21 -12.06 18.06
C GLY A 162 4.84 -12.59 17.68
N SER A 163 4.52 -12.43 16.41
CA SER A 163 3.32 -13.03 15.79
C SER A 163 3.73 -14.09 14.76
N PRO A 164 3.94 -15.35 15.17
CA PRO A 164 4.42 -16.40 14.27
C PRO A 164 3.46 -16.70 13.11
N ASP A 165 2.16 -16.43 13.30
CA ASP A 165 1.11 -16.62 12.31
C ASP A 165 0.97 -15.44 11.32
N LEU A 166 1.84 -14.43 11.46
CA LEU A 166 1.83 -13.26 10.58
C LEU A 166 2.01 -13.67 9.12
N LYS A 167 1.15 -13.16 8.25
CA LYS A 167 1.11 -13.48 6.82
C LYS A 167 0.98 -12.24 5.95
N TRP A 168 1.07 -12.44 4.64
CA TRP A 168 0.85 -11.40 3.66
C TRP A 168 -0.55 -10.79 3.76
N GLU A 169 -0.63 -9.47 3.76
CA GLU A 169 -1.87 -8.76 3.50
C GLU A 169 -2.22 -8.92 2.02
N LYS A 170 -3.50 -9.22 1.71
CA LYS A 170 -3.99 -9.47 0.35
C LYS A 170 -4.91 -8.37 -0.13
N ASN A 171 -4.52 -7.71 -1.19
CA ASN A 171 -5.30 -6.68 -1.85
C ASN A 171 -5.93 -7.23 -3.14
N LYS A 172 -7.25 -7.43 -3.14
CA LYS A 172 -8.04 -7.80 -4.31
C LYS A 172 -8.54 -6.54 -4.98
N ALA A 173 -8.12 -6.31 -6.22
CA ALA A 173 -8.46 -5.11 -6.96
C ALA A 173 -9.24 -5.46 -8.24
N PHE A 174 -10.33 -4.78 -8.47
CA PHE A 174 -11.11 -4.79 -9.69
C PHE A 174 -11.12 -3.38 -10.27
N ASN A 175 -10.95 -3.27 -11.59
CA ASN A 175 -11.04 -2.02 -12.32
C ASN A 175 -11.82 -2.23 -13.61
N LEU A 176 -12.74 -1.29 -13.90
CA LEU A 176 -13.45 -1.14 -15.17
C LEU A 176 -13.21 0.27 -15.69
N GLY A 177 -12.60 0.38 -16.87
CA GLY A 177 -12.26 1.65 -17.48
C GLY A 177 -12.87 1.81 -18.88
N LEU A 178 -13.22 3.02 -19.22
CA LEU A 178 -13.70 3.42 -20.55
C LEU A 178 -12.91 4.64 -21.01
N ASP A 179 -12.21 4.50 -22.13
CA ASP A 179 -11.49 5.58 -22.81
C ASP A 179 -12.23 5.94 -24.10
N LEU A 180 -12.51 7.21 -24.31
CA LEU A 180 -13.15 7.76 -25.48
C LEU A 180 -12.36 8.95 -26.02
N THR A 181 -12.19 9.02 -27.32
CA THR A 181 -11.64 10.21 -28.01
C THR A 181 -12.65 10.73 -28.99
N PHE A 182 -12.97 11.99 -28.89
CA PHE A 182 -13.91 12.69 -29.76
C PHE A 182 -13.15 13.67 -30.63
N TRP A 183 -13.41 13.64 -31.94
CA TRP A 183 -12.87 14.56 -32.95
C TRP A 183 -11.34 14.70 -32.92
N ASP A 184 -10.61 13.70 -32.42
CA ASP A 184 -9.16 13.71 -32.16
C ASP A 184 -8.67 14.86 -31.27
N ARG A 185 -9.57 15.49 -30.52
CA ARG A 185 -9.29 16.68 -29.70
C ARG A 185 -9.72 16.57 -28.25
N LEU A 186 -10.76 15.80 -27.98
CA LEU A 186 -11.31 15.63 -26.63
C LEU A 186 -11.18 14.18 -26.20
N SER A 187 -10.36 13.92 -25.20
CA SER A 187 -10.18 12.59 -24.62
C SER A 187 -10.84 12.52 -23.24
N LEU A 188 -11.70 11.54 -23.05
CA LEU A 188 -12.39 11.23 -21.78
C LEU A 188 -11.97 9.85 -21.32
N THR A 189 -11.48 9.77 -20.08
CA THR A 189 -11.23 8.51 -19.37
C THR A 189 -12.15 8.43 -18.15
N LEU A 190 -12.86 7.33 -18.03
CA LEU A 190 -13.71 6.99 -16.88
C LEU A 190 -13.20 5.70 -16.28
N ASP A 191 -12.90 5.71 -14.99
CA ASP A 191 -12.49 4.51 -14.25
C ASP A 191 -13.40 4.30 -13.03
N TYR A 192 -13.90 3.07 -12.88
CA TYR A 192 -14.52 2.59 -11.65
C TYR A 192 -13.62 1.51 -11.06
N TYR A 193 -13.31 1.62 -9.77
CA TYR A 193 -12.50 0.63 -9.09
C TYR A 193 -13.09 0.23 -7.75
N THR A 194 -12.76 -1.01 -7.36
CA THR A 194 -12.92 -1.48 -5.98
C THR A 194 -11.68 -2.25 -5.57
N ARG A 195 -11.16 -1.95 -4.39
CA ARG A 195 -10.03 -2.64 -3.77
C ARG A 195 -10.46 -3.13 -2.38
N LYS A 196 -10.37 -4.43 -2.15
CA LYS A 196 -10.60 -5.04 -0.85
C LYS A 196 -9.30 -5.61 -0.30
N THR A 197 -8.85 -5.04 0.81
CA THR A 197 -7.72 -5.53 1.58
C THR A 197 -8.23 -6.54 2.60
N ASN A 198 -7.67 -7.74 2.59
CA ASN A 198 -7.91 -8.77 3.59
C ASN A 198 -6.62 -9.06 4.34
N ASP A 199 -6.75 -9.63 5.54
CA ASP A 199 -5.60 -9.90 6.40
C ASP A 199 -4.81 -8.60 6.68
N LEU A 200 -5.52 -7.48 6.92
CA LEU A 200 -4.95 -6.14 7.14
C LEU A 200 -3.96 -6.18 8.30
N LEU A 201 -2.75 -5.69 8.05
CA LEU A 201 -1.68 -5.61 9.04
C LEU A 201 -1.90 -4.41 9.95
N MET A 202 -2.15 -4.65 11.23
CA MET A 202 -2.35 -3.62 12.25
C MET A 202 -1.64 -3.99 13.54
N ASN A 203 -1.20 -2.98 14.29
CA ASN A 203 -0.77 -3.14 15.67
C ASN A 203 -2.01 -3.34 16.55
N LYS A 204 -2.16 -4.53 17.09
CA LYS A 204 -3.24 -4.89 18.00
C LYS A 204 -2.75 -4.78 19.45
N ARG A 205 -3.53 -4.13 20.30
CA ARG A 205 -3.29 -4.15 21.75
C ARG A 205 -3.45 -5.55 22.29
N ILE A 206 -2.53 -5.94 23.14
CA ILE A 206 -2.54 -7.23 23.84
C ILE A 206 -2.66 -7.01 25.36
N SER A 207 -2.99 -8.07 26.08
CA SER A 207 -3.05 -8.03 27.54
C SER A 207 -1.68 -7.75 28.15
N TYR A 208 -1.64 -7.09 29.31
CA TYR A 208 -0.43 -6.89 30.12
C TYR A 208 0.00 -8.19 30.86
N VAL A 209 -0.81 -9.23 30.84
CA VAL A 209 -0.54 -10.49 31.56
C VAL A 209 0.81 -11.14 31.20
N PRO A 210 1.30 -11.10 29.93
CA PRO A 210 2.63 -11.66 29.61
C PRO A 210 3.83 -10.89 30.20
N GLY A 211 3.61 -9.77 30.91
CA GLY A 211 4.69 -8.97 31.49
C GLY A 211 5.49 -8.16 30.47
N TYR A 212 5.03 -8.09 29.23
CA TYR A 212 5.61 -7.27 28.19
C TYR A 212 5.12 -5.83 28.32
N TYR A 213 6.04 -4.91 28.19
CA TYR A 213 5.81 -3.47 28.27
C TYR A 213 6.59 -2.77 27.17
N ASP A 214 5.91 -1.99 26.34
CA ASP A 214 6.55 -1.12 25.36
C ASP A 214 6.85 0.23 26.04
N PRO A 215 8.12 0.58 26.21
CA PRO A 215 8.51 1.81 26.89
C PRO A 215 8.16 3.10 26.14
N ILE A 216 7.81 3.00 24.85
CA ILE A 216 7.48 4.14 24.00
C ILE A 216 5.98 4.41 23.99
N SER A 217 5.19 3.40 23.70
CA SER A 217 3.73 3.54 23.60
C SER A 217 2.99 3.33 24.92
N PHE A 218 3.68 2.87 25.97
CA PHE A 218 3.11 2.51 27.27
C PHE A 218 1.96 1.48 27.19
N ALA A 219 1.78 0.85 26.04
CA ALA A 219 0.78 -0.18 25.80
C ALA A 219 1.40 -1.35 25.04
N PRO A 220 1.20 -2.59 25.50
CA PRO A 220 1.71 -3.75 24.77
C PRO A 220 0.93 -3.92 23.47
N THR A 221 1.63 -3.84 22.35
CA THR A 221 1.06 -4.08 21.03
C THR A 221 1.83 -5.14 20.29
N THR A 222 1.19 -5.82 19.36
CA THR A 222 1.84 -6.75 18.43
C THR A 222 1.21 -6.62 17.05
N LEU A 223 2.04 -6.70 16.02
CA LEU A 223 1.57 -6.66 14.64
C LEU A 223 0.84 -7.97 14.31
N GLN A 224 -0.40 -7.87 13.85
CA GLN A 224 -1.23 -9.02 13.48
C GLN A 224 -2.04 -8.73 12.21
N ASN A 225 -2.53 -9.79 11.58
CA ASN A 225 -3.51 -9.68 10.49
C ASN A 225 -4.92 -9.66 11.10
N VAL A 226 -5.50 -8.49 11.30
CA VAL A 226 -6.69 -8.33 12.17
C VAL A 226 -7.92 -7.74 11.49
N GLY A 227 -7.93 -7.59 10.16
CA GLY A 227 -9.11 -6.99 9.59
C GLY A 227 -9.21 -7.01 8.09
N SER A 228 -10.20 -6.29 7.59
CA SER A 228 -10.36 -6.02 6.17
C SER A 228 -10.88 -4.61 5.92
N LEU A 229 -10.38 -4.03 4.83
CA LEU A 229 -10.65 -2.68 4.39
C LEU A 229 -11.19 -2.70 2.96
N GLU A 230 -12.15 -1.87 2.64
CA GLU A 230 -12.65 -1.68 1.28
C GLU A 230 -12.47 -0.22 0.84
N ASN A 231 -11.92 -0.04 -0.35
CA ASN A 231 -11.89 1.23 -1.06
C ASN A 231 -12.62 1.04 -2.39
N LYS A 232 -13.51 1.95 -2.74
CA LYS A 232 -14.15 2.00 -4.03
C LYS A 232 -14.34 3.43 -4.48
N GLY A 233 -14.18 3.65 -5.78
CA GLY A 233 -14.25 4.99 -6.30
C GLY A 233 -14.49 5.06 -7.79
N VAL A 234 -14.68 6.29 -8.23
CA VAL A 234 -14.81 6.68 -9.63
C VAL A 234 -13.81 7.79 -9.89
N GLU A 235 -13.12 7.70 -11.03
CA GLU A 235 -12.19 8.72 -11.50
C GLU A 235 -12.58 9.13 -12.92
N ILE A 236 -12.54 10.43 -13.18
CA ILE A 236 -12.83 11.04 -14.47
C ILE A 236 -11.65 11.91 -14.85
N SER A 237 -11.08 11.67 -16.02
CA SER A 237 -10.07 12.53 -16.63
C SER A 237 -10.57 13.02 -17.99
N LEU A 238 -10.50 14.32 -18.18
CA LEU A 238 -10.88 14.98 -19.42
C LEU A 238 -9.69 15.80 -19.92
N SER A 239 -9.26 15.57 -21.16
CA SER A 239 -8.20 16.32 -21.81
C SER A 239 -8.70 16.88 -23.14
N SER A 240 -8.50 18.15 -23.38
CA SER A 240 -8.96 18.83 -24.59
C SER A 240 -7.84 19.64 -25.23
N THR A 241 -7.67 19.49 -26.56
CA THR A 241 -6.88 20.39 -27.39
C THR A 241 -7.80 21.48 -27.92
N ASN A 242 -7.83 22.62 -27.20
CA ASN A 242 -8.76 23.75 -27.51
C ASN A 242 -8.36 24.47 -28.78
N MET A 243 -7.05 24.67 -28.95
CA MET A 243 -6.49 25.32 -30.12
C MET A 243 -5.16 24.67 -30.50
N GLN A 244 -4.95 24.49 -31.78
CA GLN A 244 -3.69 24.03 -32.35
C GLN A 244 -3.43 24.77 -33.66
N THR A 245 -2.44 25.67 -33.63
CA THR A 245 -1.92 26.43 -34.80
C THR A 245 -0.43 26.09 -34.96
N GLN A 246 0.23 26.68 -35.94
CA GLN A 246 1.68 26.55 -36.12
C GLN A 246 2.48 27.11 -34.96
N ASP A 247 1.99 28.16 -34.31
CA ASP A 247 2.71 28.94 -33.29
C ASP A 247 2.14 28.75 -31.88
N LEU A 248 0.94 28.17 -31.72
CA LEU A 248 0.26 28.04 -30.45
C LEU A 248 -0.50 26.72 -30.34
N ILE A 249 -0.21 25.98 -29.24
CA ILE A 249 -0.99 24.83 -28.82
C ILE A 249 -1.56 25.15 -27.44
N TRP A 250 -2.89 25.13 -27.32
CA TRP A 250 -3.59 25.29 -26.04
C TRP A 250 -4.33 24.01 -25.69
N THR A 251 -3.92 23.37 -24.61
CA THR A 251 -4.56 22.18 -24.06
C THR A 251 -5.12 22.46 -22.65
N THR A 252 -6.21 21.79 -22.30
CA THR A 252 -6.81 21.84 -20.97
C THR A 252 -6.98 20.41 -20.47
N THR A 253 -6.58 20.15 -19.21
CA THR A 253 -6.80 18.86 -18.55
C THR A 253 -7.57 19.07 -17.25
N PHE A 254 -8.62 18.28 -17.04
CA PHE A 254 -9.43 18.29 -15.84
C PHE A 254 -9.51 16.86 -15.28
N ASN A 255 -9.23 16.72 -13.98
CA ASN A 255 -9.31 15.44 -13.28
C ASN A 255 -10.19 15.59 -12.04
N ILE A 256 -11.07 14.64 -11.81
CA ILE A 256 -11.86 14.54 -10.59
C ILE A 256 -11.95 13.08 -10.16
N GLY A 257 -11.83 12.84 -8.87
CA GLY A 257 -11.96 11.51 -8.30
C GLY A 257 -12.79 11.53 -7.00
N HIS A 258 -13.56 10.49 -6.79
CA HIS A 258 -14.25 10.24 -5.54
C HIS A 258 -13.90 8.84 -5.03
N ASN A 259 -13.38 8.74 -3.81
CA ASN A 259 -13.06 7.48 -3.14
C ASN A 259 -13.84 7.36 -1.84
N LYS A 260 -14.46 6.19 -1.63
CA LYS A 260 -15.08 5.82 -0.36
C LYS A 260 -14.26 4.71 0.28
N ASN A 261 -13.69 5.00 1.46
CA ASN A 261 -12.97 4.05 2.30
C ASN A 261 -13.92 3.52 3.39
N LYS A 262 -13.83 2.22 3.70
CA LYS A 262 -14.64 1.59 4.74
C LYS A 262 -13.87 0.46 5.40
N LEU A 263 -13.76 0.48 6.72
CA LEU A 263 -13.32 -0.64 7.53
C LEU A 263 -14.45 -1.68 7.58
N VAL A 264 -14.21 -2.87 7.01
CA VAL A 264 -15.25 -3.89 6.84
C VAL A 264 -15.31 -4.83 8.03
N LYS A 265 -14.14 -5.16 8.61
CA LYS A 265 -14.00 -6.15 9.68
C LYS A 265 -12.77 -5.86 10.52
N LEU A 266 -12.86 -6.15 11.83
CA LEU A 266 -11.75 -6.23 12.76
C LEU A 266 -11.82 -7.58 13.49
N ASP A 267 -10.81 -8.42 13.31
CA ASP A 267 -10.77 -9.76 13.89
C ASP A 267 -10.16 -9.76 15.29
N GLY A 268 -10.92 -10.33 16.25
CA GLY A 268 -10.47 -10.43 17.65
C GLY A 268 -10.36 -9.11 18.39
N ILE A 269 -11.00 -8.07 17.88
CA ILE A 269 -11.20 -6.77 18.55
C ILE A 269 -12.69 -6.66 18.81
N GLN A 270 -13.09 -6.62 20.10
CA GLN A 270 -14.50 -6.61 20.49
C GLN A 270 -15.11 -5.21 20.49
N THR A 271 -14.28 -4.19 20.50
CA THR A 271 -14.70 -2.78 20.59
C THR A 271 -13.89 -1.97 19.58
N ASP A 272 -14.29 -0.71 19.42
CA ASP A 272 -13.54 0.26 18.64
C ASP A 272 -12.08 0.35 19.12
N GLU A 273 -11.14 0.37 18.21
CA GLU A 273 -9.72 0.59 18.52
C GLU A 273 -9.41 2.07 18.42
N ILE A 274 -9.01 2.68 19.53
CA ILE A 274 -8.64 4.11 19.59
C ILE A 274 -7.12 4.22 19.58
N ASP A 275 -6.59 4.96 18.61
CA ASP A 275 -5.16 5.26 18.46
C ASP A 275 -4.96 6.78 18.40
N GLY A 276 -4.59 7.36 19.52
CA GLY A 276 -4.49 8.82 19.66
C GLY A 276 -5.82 9.54 19.41
N ALA A 277 -5.85 10.36 18.36
CA ALA A 277 -7.04 11.11 17.93
C ALA A 277 -7.85 10.36 16.84
N LEU A 278 -7.51 9.11 16.55
CA LEU A 278 -8.16 8.30 15.53
C LEU A 278 -8.94 7.15 16.16
N ILE A 279 -10.00 6.73 15.48
CA ILE A 279 -10.80 5.56 15.84
C ILE A 279 -10.92 4.62 14.65
N HIS A 280 -10.66 3.34 14.88
CA HIS A 280 -10.91 2.27 13.93
C HIS A 280 -12.22 1.57 14.30
N ARG A 281 -13.29 1.95 13.61
CA ARG A 281 -14.65 1.43 13.82
C ARG A 281 -15.15 0.74 12.56
N VAL A 282 -15.68 -0.47 12.71
CA VAL A 282 -16.29 -1.20 11.59
C VAL A 282 -17.47 -0.40 11.03
N GLY A 283 -17.47 -0.20 9.71
CA GLY A 283 -18.46 0.61 9.01
C GLY A 283 -18.02 2.01 8.65
N GLU A 284 -17.03 2.56 9.34
CA GLU A 284 -16.48 3.90 9.14
C GLU A 284 -15.19 3.87 8.28
N PRO A 285 -14.72 5.03 7.78
CA PRO A 285 -13.40 5.15 7.20
C PRO A 285 -12.29 4.75 8.17
N TYR A 286 -11.21 4.17 7.65
CA TYR A 286 -10.09 3.68 8.48
C TYR A 286 -9.44 4.79 9.32
N TYR A 287 -9.33 6.01 8.78
CA TYR A 287 -8.81 7.19 9.48
C TYR A 287 -9.97 8.14 9.86
N SER A 288 -10.82 7.73 10.80
CA SER A 288 -11.85 8.58 11.36
C SER A 288 -11.32 9.29 12.60
N TYR A 289 -11.52 10.60 12.69
CA TYR A 289 -11.16 11.35 13.89
C TYR A 289 -12.12 11.02 15.04
N TYR A 290 -11.55 10.91 16.24
CA TYR A 290 -12.27 10.70 17.48
C TYR A 290 -11.81 11.74 18.50
N MET A 291 -12.49 12.85 18.54
CA MET A 291 -12.11 14.02 19.35
C MET A 291 -13.34 14.60 20.02
N PHE A 292 -13.10 15.41 21.05
CA PHE A 292 -14.17 16.20 21.65
C PHE A 292 -14.63 17.27 20.67
N GLU A 293 -15.94 17.36 20.46
CA GLU A 293 -16.54 18.47 19.72
C GLU A 293 -16.72 19.66 20.66
N TYR A 294 -16.25 20.83 20.21
CA TYR A 294 -16.43 22.06 20.99
C TYR A 294 -17.90 22.48 20.97
N ALA A 295 -18.54 22.41 22.13
CA ALA A 295 -19.97 22.72 22.29
C ALA A 295 -20.23 24.19 22.67
N GLY A 296 -19.20 25.02 22.72
CA GLY A 296 -19.29 26.42 23.16
C GLY A 296 -18.83 26.63 24.60
N VAL A 297 -18.90 27.87 25.06
CA VAL A 297 -18.62 28.28 26.44
C VAL A 297 -19.94 28.28 27.22
N ASP A 298 -19.95 27.68 28.40
CA ASP A 298 -21.12 27.76 29.28
C ASP A 298 -21.35 29.22 29.71
N PRO A 299 -22.51 29.81 29.37
CA PRO A 299 -22.78 31.23 29.69
C PRO A 299 -22.86 31.53 31.18
N LYS A 300 -22.89 30.50 32.04
CA LYS A 300 -22.97 30.68 33.51
C LYS A 300 -21.64 30.48 34.23
N THR A 301 -20.77 29.63 33.67
CA THR A 301 -19.51 29.25 34.35
C THR A 301 -18.25 29.70 33.63
N GLY A 302 -18.34 30.16 32.42
CA GLY A 302 -17.21 30.61 31.57
C GLY A 302 -16.51 29.47 30.87
#